data_72c7b927b46b340c3a11c6eb644f2533
#
_entry.id   72c7b927b46b340c3a11c6eb644f2533
#
_cell.length_a   1.000
_cell.length_b   1.000
_cell.length_c   1.000
_cell.angle_alpha   90.00
_cell.angle_beta   90.00
_cell.angle_gamma   90.00
#
_symmetry.space_group_name_H-M   'P 1'
#
loop_
_entity.id
_entity.type
_entity.pdbx_description
1 polymer ?
#
loop_
_entity_poly.entity_id
_entity_poly.type
_entity_poly.pdbx_seq_one_letter_code
_entity_poly.pdbx_strand_id
1 'polypeptide(L)'
;MKSQIVTFLIKCPDQKGLVAKITSFFYEKGFNILSCQQYVNSIEDTYFMRVRLNANGINLTKNELENSFLELAKPLNFDWSVNYGDKKQNVAIMVSHTSHNLYDLLERAHEGRLNCNVTMVISNHNKLRHIADMFNVPFYHLPITKETKKVQEAQVKELLDTNKVDLVIMARYMQILSSDFINHYPERIINIHHSFLPAFQGANPYRKAYERGVKLIGATAHYATVDLDEGPIIEQDVKPVTHESTPTTLKIIGADIEKLVLAKAVKNHLNQQIIVSGNRAIVFPEAGE
;
A
#
# COMPACT_ATOMS: atom_id res chain seq x y z
N MET A 1 27.71 -3.38 4.62
CA MET A 1 26.38 -3.66 4.00
C MET A 1 26.61 -4.22 2.59
N LYS A 2 26.06 -5.40 2.25
CA LYS A 2 26.13 -5.91 0.87
C LYS A 2 25.11 -5.16 0.03
N SER A 3 25.49 -4.68 -1.15
CA SER A 3 24.67 -4.03 -2.19
C SER A 3 23.26 -3.61 -1.72
N GLN A 4 23.17 -2.50 -1.02
CA GLN A 4 21.91 -2.10 -0.39
C GLN A 4 21.51 -0.69 -0.81
N ILE A 5 20.27 -0.61 -1.27
CA ILE A 5 19.58 0.67 -1.40
C ILE A 5 18.95 0.98 -0.05
N VAL A 6 19.27 2.14 0.51
CA VAL A 6 18.62 2.68 1.69
C VAL A 6 17.69 3.79 1.25
N THR A 7 16.44 3.75 1.69
CA THR A 7 15.43 4.76 1.34
C THR A 7 14.98 5.47 2.60
N PHE A 8 15.10 6.79 2.62
CA PHE A 8 14.51 7.65 3.63
C PHE A 8 13.24 8.30 3.09
N LEU A 9 12.20 8.28 3.91
CA LEU A 9 10.99 9.08 3.74
C LEU A 9 10.98 10.12 4.86
N ILE A 10 10.82 11.39 4.51
CA ILE A 10 10.94 12.52 5.45
C ILE A 10 9.75 13.44 5.24
N LYS A 11 9.13 13.86 6.33
CA LYS A 11 8.08 14.87 6.39
C LYS A 11 8.42 15.86 7.49
N CYS A 12 8.25 17.16 7.25
CA CYS A 12 8.51 18.18 8.25
C CYS A 12 7.82 19.51 7.89
N PRO A 13 7.75 20.49 8.79
CA PRO A 13 7.41 21.86 8.42
C PRO A 13 8.37 22.40 7.35
N ASP A 14 7.84 23.13 6.34
CA ASP A 14 8.68 23.69 5.28
C ASP A 14 9.53 24.82 5.80
N GLN A 15 10.79 24.84 5.41
CA GLN A 15 11.73 25.90 5.73
C GLN A 15 12.91 25.93 4.74
N LYS A 16 13.57 27.09 4.64
CA LYS A 16 14.73 27.27 3.77
C LYS A 16 15.89 26.36 4.16
N GLY A 17 16.51 25.72 3.14
CA GLY A 17 17.74 24.96 3.29
C GLY A 17 17.56 23.49 3.65
N LEU A 18 16.33 22.94 3.70
CA LEU A 18 16.09 21.53 4.00
C LEU A 18 16.85 20.59 3.06
N VAL A 19 16.75 20.83 1.77
CA VAL A 19 17.45 20.01 0.75
C VAL A 19 18.96 20.02 1.01
N ALA A 20 19.54 21.20 1.20
CA ALA A 20 20.99 21.32 1.45
C ALA A 20 21.40 20.56 2.72
N LYS A 21 20.69 20.75 3.83
CA LYS A 21 21.00 20.07 5.10
C LYS A 21 20.90 18.55 4.99
N ILE A 22 19.82 18.03 4.37
CA ILE A 22 19.59 16.60 4.23
C ILE A 22 20.63 15.97 3.29
N THR A 23 20.87 16.58 2.13
CA THR A 23 21.83 16.04 1.15
C THR A 23 23.29 16.16 1.63
N SER A 24 23.66 17.23 2.34
CA SER A 24 24.97 17.36 2.97
C SER A 24 25.21 16.29 4.03
N PHE A 25 24.21 16.01 4.86
CA PHE A 25 24.29 14.91 5.84
C PHE A 25 24.64 13.56 5.18
N PHE A 26 23.94 13.19 4.09
CA PHE A 26 24.24 11.94 3.41
C PHE A 26 25.61 11.97 2.72
N TYR A 27 25.99 13.09 2.12
CA TYR A 27 27.31 13.27 1.53
C TYR A 27 28.43 13.11 2.57
N GLU A 28 28.33 13.76 3.73
CA GLU A 28 29.32 13.67 4.83
C GLU A 28 29.45 12.25 5.40
N LYS A 29 28.38 11.45 5.35
CA LYS A 29 28.39 10.03 5.72
C LYS A 29 28.89 9.11 4.60
N GLY A 30 29.27 9.66 3.44
CA GLY A 30 29.84 8.92 2.30
C GLY A 30 28.81 8.25 1.39
N PHE A 31 27.52 8.56 1.54
CA PHE A 31 26.48 7.99 0.67
C PHE A 31 26.46 8.66 -0.71
N ASN A 32 26.27 7.84 -1.75
CA ASN A 32 25.86 8.34 -3.07
C ASN A 32 24.34 8.38 -3.17
N ILE A 33 23.78 9.54 -3.54
CA ILE A 33 22.35 9.74 -3.74
C ILE A 33 21.97 9.21 -5.13
N LEU A 34 21.11 8.18 -5.17
CA LEU A 34 20.60 7.59 -6.42
C LEU A 34 19.36 8.32 -6.95
N SER A 35 18.53 8.81 -6.04
CA SER A 35 17.32 9.56 -6.37
C SER A 35 16.94 10.43 -5.19
N CYS A 36 16.51 11.65 -5.49
CA CYS A 36 16.06 12.62 -4.52
C CYS A 36 14.80 13.30 -5.08
N GLN A 37 13.66 13.00 -4.48
CA GLN A 37 12.35 13.52 -4.87
C GLN A 37 11.79 14.33 -3.72
N GLN A 38 11.18 15.47 -4.02
CA GLN A 38 10.61 16.36 -3.02
C GLN A 38 9.28 16.97 -3.48
N TYR A 39 8.47 17.31 -2.50
CA TYR A 39 7.22 18.02 -2.69
C TYR A 39 6.98 18.97 -1.52
N VAL A 40 6.50 20.18 -1.79
CA VAL A 40 6.04 21.14 -0.78
C VAL A 40 4.53 21.32 -0.91
N ASN A 41 3.82 21.04 0.15
CA ASN A 41 2.43 21.43 0.27
C ASN A 41 2.38 22.87 0.83
N SER A 42 2.23 23.85 -0.05
CA SER A 42 2.21 25.27 0.32
C SER A 42 0.95 25.70 1.10
N ILE A 43 -0.09 24.88 1.14
CA ILE A 43 -1.32 25.17 1.93
C ILE A 43 -1.11 24.80 3.40
N GLU A 44 -0.38 23.71 3.65
CA GLU A 44 -0.12 23.17 4.99
C GLU A 44 1.29 23.47 5.48
N ASP A 45 2.08 24.25 4.74
CA ASP A 45 3.49 24.53 5.00
C ASP A 45 4.31 23.27 5.35
N THR A 46 4.07 22.19 4.61
CA THR A 46 4.67 20.88 4.88
C THR A 46 5.54 20.43 3.73
N TYR A 47 6.77 20.06 4.06
CA TYR A 47 7.78 19.52 3.15
C TYR A 47 7.81 18.00 3.23
N PHE A 48 7.92 17.36 2.07
CA PHE A 48 8.03 15.91 1.90
C PHE A 48 9.24 15.58 1.05
N MET A 49 10.01 14.56 1.44
CA MET A 49 11.17 14.13 0.68
C MET A 49 11.32 12.61 0.72
N ARG A 50 11.64 12.05 -0.42
CA ARG A 50 12.09 10.67 -0.59
C ARG A 50 13.51 10.67 -1.12
N VAL A 51 14.44 10.05 -0.39
CA VAL A 51 15.85 9.93 -0.81
C VAL A 51 16.22 8.47 -0.89
N ARG A 52 16.76 8.04 -2.03
CA ARG A 52 17.32 6.71 -2.23
C ARG A 52 18.85 6.81 -2.29
N LEU A 53 19.51 6.00 -1.50
CA LEU A 53 20.94 6.03 -1.27
C LEU A 53 21.57 4.70 -1.67
N ASN A 54 22.77 4.76 -2.26
CA ASN A 54 23.63 3.59 -2.39
C ASN A 54 24.49 3.48 -1.12
N ALA A 55 24.33 2.38 -0.39
CA ALA A 55 25.09 2.10 0.84
C ALA A 55 26.31 1.18 0.59
N ASN A 56 26.71 0.93 -0.66
CA ASN A 56 27.89 0.13 -0.97
C ASN A 56 29.15 0.83 -0.46
N GLY A 57 29.95 0.10 0.31
CA GLY A 57 31.21 0.62 0.88
C GLY A 57 31.04 1.47 2.14
N ILE A 58 29.81 1.64 2.64
CA ILE A 58 29.54 2.36 3.87
C ILE A 58 29.78 1.47 5.08
N ASN A 59 30.65 1.93 5.98
CA ASN A 59 31.05 1.22 7.21
C ASN A 59 30.24 1.65 8.44
N LEU A 60 29.02 2.15 8.25
CA LEU A 60 28.10 2.47 9.33
C LEU A 60 27.14 1.32 9.59
N THR A 61 26.85 1.04 10.85
CA THR A 61 25.74 0.19 11.23
C THR A 61 24.41 0.92 11.03
N LYS A 62 23.30 0.18 11.01
CA LYS A 62 21.95 0.78 10.94
C LYS A 62 21.72 1.73 12.10
N ASN A 63 22.05 1.31 13.31
CA ASN A 63 21.87 2.11 14.52
C ASN A 63 22.71 3.41 14.50
N GLU A 64 23.95 3.36 14.04
CA GLU A 64 24.79 4.58 13.93
C GLU A 64 24.23 5.55 12.90
N LEU A 65 23.71 5.06 11.77
CA LEU A 65 23.07 5.91 10.78
C LEU A 65 21.79 6.55 11.33
N GLU A 66 20.92 5.75 11.96
CA GLU A 66 19.65 6.23 12.52
C GLU A 66 19.89 7.23 13.67
N ASN A 67 20.83 6.96 14.57
CA ASN A 67 21.17 7.89 15.65
C ASN A 67 21.75 9.21 15.11
N SER A 68 22.65 9.15 14.13
CA SER A 68 23.19 10.36 13.50
C SER A 68 22.12 11.15 12.75
N PHE A 69 21.19 10.46 12.06
CA PHE A 69 20.08 11.13 11.38
C PHE A 69 19.10 11.75 12.38
N LEU A 70 18.86 11.10 13.51
CA LEU A 70 18.00 11.61 14.57
C LEU A 70 18.51 12.94 15.14
N GLU A 71 19.85 13.13 15.24
CA GLU A 71 20.45 14.42 15.66
C GLU A 71 20.14 15.55 14.66
N LEU A 72 20.13 15.27 13.35
CA LEU A 72 19.68 16.20 12.32
C LEU A 72 18.16 16.42 12.37
N ALA A 73 17.40 15.36 12.61
CA ALA A 73 15.94 15.34 12.52
C ALA A 73 15.27 16.13 13.65
N LYS A 74 15.77 16.00 14.89
CA LYS A 74 15.17 16.61 16.09
C LYS A 74 14.95 18.13 15.98
N PRO A 75 15.98 18.96 15.69
CA PRO A 75 15.81 20.40 15.61
C PRO A 75 14.97 20.89 14.43
N LEU A 76 14.73 20.02 13.44
CA LEU A 76 13.98 20.31 12.23
C LEU A 76 12.56 19.70 12.27
N ASN A 77 12.20 19.03 13.38
CA ASN A 77 10.92 18.35 13.57
C ASN A 77 10.60 17.36 12.44
N PHE A 78 11.58 16.53 12.05
CA PHE A 78 11.35 15.51 11.04
C PHE A 78 10.53 14.36 11.62
N ASP A 79 9.43 14.05 10.95
CA ASP A 79 8.78 12.74 10.96
C ASP A 79 9.40 11.93 9.82
N TRP A 80 10.06 10.82 10.14
CA TRP A 80 10.84 10.09 9.16
C TRP A 80 10.84 8.58 9.37
N SER A 81 11.05 7.87 8.28
CA SER A 81 11.29 6.43 8.30
C SER A 81 12.44 6.06 7.38
N VAL A 82 13.08 4.91 7.65
CA VAL A 82 14.16 4.37 6.83
C VAL A 82 13.90 2.91 6.50
N ASN A 83 14.09 2.57 5.22
CA ASN A 83 14.06 1.20 4.74
C ASN A 83 15.40 0.83 4.13
N TYR A 84 15.96 -0.30 4.56
CA TYR A 84 17.30 -0.74 4.14
C TYR A 84 17.31 -1.63 2.90
N GLY A 85 16.16 -2.01 2.38
CA GLY A 85 16.06 -2.83 1.16
C GLY A 85 16.69 -4.23 1.24
N ASP A 86 17.12 -4.64 2.42
CA ASP A 86 17.82 -5.92 2.65
C ASP A 86 16.85 -7.10 2.87
N LYS A 87 15.59 -6.81 3.05
CA LYS A 87 14.55 -7.81 3.32
C LYS A 87 13.29 -7.49 2.52
N LYS A 88 12.80 -8.51 1.82
CA LYS A 88 11.47 -8.43 1.21
C LYS A 88 10.39 -8.34 2.31
N GLN A 89 9.40 -7.50 2.10
CA GLN A 89 8.25 -7.40 3.00
C GLN A 89 7.39 -8.68 2.91
N ASN A 90 6.92 -9.13 4.06
CA ASN A 90 5.95 -10.22 4.17
C ASN A 90 4.54 -9.68 3.96
N VAL A 91 3.80 -10.26 3.04
CA VAL A 91 2.47 -9.80 2.64
C VAL A 91 1.44 -10.88 2.88
N ALA A 92 0.29 -10.51 3.45
CA ALA A 92 -0.90 -11.34 3.52
C ALA A 92 -1.97 -10.78 2.59
N ILE A 93 -2.66 -11.65 1.84
CA ILE A 93 -3.74 -11.26 0.94
C ILE A 93 -5.07 -11.77 1.51
N MET A 94 -6.00 -10.86 1.78
CA MET A 94 -7.34 -11.18 2.26
C MET A 94 -8.35 -11.11 1.11
N VAL A 95 -9.14 -12.17 0.94
CA VAL A 95 -10.10 -12.32 -0.16
C VAL A 95 -11.44 -12.88 0.29
N SER A 96 -12.51 -12.73 -0.53
CA SER A 96 -13.79 -13.42 -0.33
C SER A 96 -14.15 -14.30 -1.54
N HIS A 97 -14.87 -13.79 -2.53
CA HIS A 97 -15.45 -14.60 -3.62
C HIS A 97 -14.81 -14.36 -5.00
N THR A 98 -14.21 -13.20 -5.23
CA THR A 98 -13.68 -12.78 -6.54
C THR A 98 -12.19 -13.06 -6.64
N SER A 99 -11.77 -13.63 -7.77
CA SER A 99 -10.44 -14.21 -7.97
C SER A 99 -9.44 -13.28 -8.66
N HIS A 100 -9.91 -12.31 -9.45
CA HIS A 100 -9.07 -11.55 -10.38
C HIS A 100 -7.90 -10.82 -9.71
N ASN A 101 -8.13 -10.15 -8.57
CA ASN A 101 -7.06 -9.47 -7.84
C ASN A 101 -6.09 -10.45 -7.17
N LEU A 102 -6.60 -11.57 -6.61
CA LEU A 102 -5.75 -12.60 -6.02
C LEU A 102 -4.80 -13.19 -7.05
N TYR A 103 -5.34 -13.56 -8.21
CA TYR A 103 -4.55 -14.15 -9.30
C TYR A 103 -3.46 -13.20 -9.77
N ASP A 104 -3.82 -11.95 -10.07
CA ASP A 104 -2.88 -10.92 -10.56
C ASP A 104 -1.76 -10.62 -9.54
N LEU A 105 -2.10 -10.51 -8.24
CA LEU A 105 -1.11 -10.26 -7.20
C LEU A 105 -0.13 -11.43 -7.02
N LEU A 106 -0.65 -12.68 -6.99
CA LEU A 106 0.18 -13.87 -6.84
C LEU A 106 1.10 -14.07 -8.04
N GLU A 107 0.59 -13.89 -9.26
CA GLU A 107 1.40 -13.96 -10.48
C GLU A 107 2.52 -12.91 -10.47
N ARG A 108 2.21 -11.65 -10.16
CA ARG A 108 3.22 -10.58 -10.09
C ARG A 108 4.27 -10.81 -9.02
N ALA A 109 3.87 -11.35 -7.87
CA ALA A 109 4.82 -11.72 -6.82
C ALA A 109 5.71 -12.89 -7.23
N HIS A 110 5.12 -13.91 -7.88
CA HIS A 110 5.85 -15.08 -8.39
C HIS A 110 6.89 -14.69 -9.44
N GLU A 111 6.55 -13.81 -10.37
CA GLU A 111 7.45 -13.28 -11.40
C GLU A 111 8.43 -12.21 -10.90
N GLY A 112 8.35 -11.81 -9.63
CA GLY A 112 9.22 -10.78 -9.05
C GLY A 112 8.87 -9.35 -9.46
N ARG A 113 7.72 -9.12 -10.11
CA ARG A 113 7.19 -7.77 -10.43
C ARG A 113 6.70 -7.02 -9.19
N LEU A 114 6.34 -7.75 -8.12
CA LEU A 114 6.15 -7.23 -6.77
C LEU A 114 7.24 -7.81 -5.88
N ASN A 115 8.10 -6.96 -5.34
CA ASN A 115 9.24 -7.38 -4.51
C ASN A 115 8.81 -7.68 -3.07
N CYS A 116 8.04 -8.75 -2.88
CA CYS A 116 7.53 -9.18 -1.58
C CYS A 116 7.55 -10.70 -1.43
N ASN A 117 7.32 -11.17 -0.21
CA ASN A 117 7.01 -12.57 0.09
C ASN A 117 5.52 -12.65 0.42
N VAL A 118 4.71 -13.29 -0.43
CA VAL A 118 3.33 -13.58 -0.07
C VAL A 118 3.33 -14.77 0.88
N THR A 119 3.12 -14.51 2.18
CA THR A 119 3.22 -15.51 3.24
C THR A 119 1.94 -16.32 3.38
N MET A 120 0.80 -15.73 3.05
CA MET A 120 -0.49 -16.40 3.16
C MET A 120 -1.61 -15.70 2.38
N VAL A 121 -2.63 -16.48 2.09
CA VAL A 121 -3.96 -16.01 1.69
C VAL A 121 -4.95 -16.32 2.81
N ILE A 122 -5.73 -15.34 3.23
CA ILE A 122 -6.79 -15.50 4.22
C ILE A 122 -8.14 -15.25 3.55
N SER A 123 -9.11 -16.12 3.79
CA SER A 123 -10.45 -15.96 3.22
C SER A 123 -11.55 -16.44 4.18
N ASN A 124 -12.66 -15.71 4.15
CA ASN A 124 -13.89 -16.14 4.82
C ASN A 124 -14.69 -17.20 4.01
N HIS A 125 -14.20 -17.59 2.83
CA HIS A 125 -14.76 -18.62 1.96
C HIS A 125 -13.68 -19.54 1.40
N ASN A 126 -13.96 -20.82 1.23
CA ASN A 126 -12.99 -21.79 0.72
C ASN A 126 -12.82 -21.77 -0.82
N LYS A 127 -13.62 -20.97 -1.52
CA LYS A 127 -13.76 -20.98 -2.99
C LYS A 127 -12.43 -20.75 -3.73
N LEU A 128 -11.55 -19.94 -3.21
CA LEU A 128 -10.33 -19.50 -3.90
C LEU A 128 -9.07 -20.26 -3.47
N ARG A 129 -9.20 -21.30 -2.63
CA ARG A 129 -8.06 -22.13 -2.16
C ARG A 129 -7.20 -22.63 -3.32
N HIS A 130 -7.83 -23.17 -4.37
CA HIS A 130 -7.12 -23.71 -5.52
C HIS A 130 -6.16 -22.72 -6.20
N ILE A 131 -6.45 -21.41 -6.13
CA ILE A 131 -5.55 -20.38 -6.68
C ILE A 131 -4.30 -20.25 -5.80
N ALA A 132 -4.46 -20.19 -4.48
CA ALA A 132 -3.31 -20.13 -3.56
C ALA A 132 -2.44 -21.40 -3.70
N ASP A 133 -3.07 -22.57 -3.81
CA ASP A 133 -2.39 -23.86 -3.99
C ASP A 133 -1.54 -23.89 -5.29
N MET A 134 -2.02 -23.29 -6.40
CA MET A 134 -1.27 -23.17 -7.66
C MET A 134 0.05 -22.41 -7.51
N PHE A 135 0.11 -21.46 -6.60
CA PHE A 135 1.32 -20.65 -6.33
C PHE A 135 2.08 -21.13 -5.09
N ASN A 136 1.69 -22.26 -4.50
CA ASN A 136 2.27 -22.80 -3.26
C ASN A 136 2.24 -21.83 -2.09
N VAL A 137 1.16 -21.02 -1.97
CA VAL A 137 0.94 -20.08 -0.89
C VAL A 137 -0.05 -20.67 0.12
N PRO A 138 0.27 -20.69 1.43
CA PRO A 138 -0.65 -21.16 2.47
C PRO A 138 -2.01 -20.45 2.42
N PHE A 139 -3.10 -21.22 2.50
CA PHE A 139 -4.46 -20.70 2.47
C PHE A 139 -5.20 -20.99 3.78
N TYR A 140 -5.62 -19.94 4.47
CA TYR A 140 -6.37 -20.02 5.72
C TYR A 140 -7.85 -19.69 5.48
N HIS A 141 -8.71 -20.69 5.68
CA HIS A 141 -10.15 -20.51 5.62
C HIS A 141 -10.68 -20.18 7.02
N LEU A 142 -11.06 -18.93 7.25
CA LEU A 142 -11.59 -18.41 8.51
C LEU A 142 -13.00 -17.85 8.28
N PRO A 143 -14.04 -18.69 8.40
CA PRO A 143 -15.43 -18.26 8.23
C PRO A 143 -15.81 -17.19 9.25
N ILE A 144 -16.69 -16.29 8.84
CA ILE A 144 -17.12 -15.17 9.68
C ILE A 144 -18.65 -15.02 9.65
N THR A 145 -19.23 -14.82 10.84
CA THR A 145 -20.60 -14.36 11.05
C THR A 145 -20.58 -13.10 11.92
N LYS A 146 -21.73 -12.49 12.16
CA LYS A 146 -21.81 -11.33 13.08
C LYS A 146 -21.35 -11.69 14.48
N GLU A 147 -21.68 -12.90 14.94
CA GLU A 147 -21.39 -13.41 16.29
C GLU A 147 -19.91 -13.82 16.44
N THR A 148 -19.30 -14.34 15.39
CA THR A 148 -17.93 -14.85 15.42
C THR A 148 -16.88 -13.82 14.99
N LYS A 149 -17.27 -12.63 14.53
CA LYS A 149 -16.36 -11.61 13.97
C LYS A 149 -15.17 -11.32 14.88
N LYS A 150 -15.41 -11.07 16.17
CA LYS A 150 -14.35 -10.74 17.13
C LYS A 150 -13.33 -11.88 17.28
N VAL A 151 -13.81 -13.12 17.33
CA VAL A 151 -12.95 -14.32 17.45
C VAL A 151 -12.16 -14.51 16.15
N GLN A 152 -12.82 -14.39 15.02
CA GLN A 152 -12.18 -14.52 13.70
C GLN A 152 -11.10 -13.45 13.47
N GLU A 153 -11.36 -12.19 13.81
CA GLU A 153 -10.35 -11.12 13.72
C GLU A 153 -9.17 -11.35 14.66
N ALA A 154 -9.39 -11.91 15.86
CA ALA A 154 -8.30 -12.29 16.77
C ALA A 154 -7.42 -13.40 16.16
N GLN A 155 -8.02 -14.42 15.54
CA GLN A 155 -7.28 -15.47 14.82
C GLN A 155 -6.50 -14.92 13.65
N VAL A 156 -7.07 -13.97 12.88
CA VAL A 156 -6.37 -13.29 11.79
C VAL A 156 -5.18 -12.52 12.32
N LYS A 157 -5.33 -11.72 13.39
CA LYS A 157 -4.21 -10.98 14.01
C LYS A 157 -3.09 -11.92 14.47
N GLU A 158 -3.42 -13.01 15.14
CA GLU A 158 -2.45 -14.02 15.56
C GLU A 158 -1.64 -14.59 14.38
N LEU A 159 -2.32 -14.92 13.27
CA LEU A 159 -1.64 -15.40 12.05
C LEU A 159 -0.71 -14.34 11.45
N LEU A 160 -1.17 -13.09 11.36
CA LEU A 160 -0.39 -11.99 10.81
C LEU A 160 0.86 -11.70 11.66
N ASP A 161 0.71 -11.63 12.98
CA ASP A 161 1.79 -11.32 13.92
C ASP A 161 2.82 -12.47 14.00
N THR A 162 2.36 -13.72 14.09
CA THR A 162 3.23 -14.91 14.11
C THR A 162 4.08 -15.00 12.85
N ASN A 163 3.52 -14.67 11.69
CA ASN A 163 4.23 -14.69 10.41
C ASN A 163 4.93 -13.37 10.07
N LYS A 164 4.94 -12.42 11.02
CA LYS A 164 5.59 -11.11 10.86
C LYS A 164 5.19 -10.43 9.55
N VAL A 165 3.88 -10.36 9.32
CA VAL A 165 3.31 -9.73 8.12
C VAL A 165 3.53 -8.23 8.20
N ASP A 166 4.16 -7.66 7.19
CA ASP A 166 4.44 -6.23 7.08
C ASP A 166 3.27 -5.46 6.42
N LEU A 167 2.56 -6.09 5.47
CA LEU A 167 1.46 -5.49 4.73
C LEU A 167 0.30 -6.47 4.56
N VAL A 168 -0.91 -6.00 4.80
CA VAL A 168 -2.17 -6.70 4.51
C VAL A 168 -2.82 -6.09 3.27
N ILE A 169 -3.21 -6.92 2.31
CA ILE A 169 -3.91 -6.49 1.09
C ILE A 169 -5.34 -7.04 1.13
N MET A 170 -6.32 -6.16 1.20
CA MET A 170 -7.73 -6.52 1.08
C MET A 170 -8.12 -6.54 -0.41
N ALA A 171 -7.91 -7.69 -1.06
CA ALA A 171 -8.20 -7.92 -2.47
C ALA A 171 -9.66 -8.38 -2.66
N ARG A 172 -10.61 -7.48 -2.46
CA ARG A 172 -12.05 -7.77 -2.43
C ARG A 172 -12.44 -8.66 -1.24
N TYR A 173 -11.86 -8.41 -0.08
CA TYR A 173 -12.32 -8.97 1.18
C TYR A 173 -13.57 -8.22 1.65
N MET A 174 -14.74 -8.83 1.43
CA MET A 174 -16.04 -8.17 1.59
C MET A 174 -16.51 -8.14 3.05
N GLN A 175 -15.61 -7.79 3.98
CA GLN A 175 -15.87 -7.61 5.40
C GLN A 175 -15.33 -6.27 5.86
N ILE A 176 -16.07 -5.57 6.69
CA ILE A 176 -15.61 -4.37 7.37
C ILE A 176 -14.77 -4.79 8.57
N LEU A 177 -13.52 -4.35 8.63
CA LEU A 177 -12.64 -4.61 9.76
C LEU A 177 -13.04 -3.76 10.98
N SER A 178 -12.80 -4.27 12.17
CA SER A 178 -13.03 -3.48 13.39
C SER A 178 -11.98 -2.40 13.58
N SER A 179 -12.32 -1.36 14.34
CA SER A 179 -11.36 -0.29 14.70
C SER A 179 -10.13 -0.84 15.43
N ASP A 180 -10.33 -1.86 16.30
CA ASP A 180 -9.24 -2.54 16.98
C ASP A 180 -8.27 -3.23 16.01
N PHE A 181 -8.80 -3.88 14.96
CA PHE A 181 -7.98 -4.50 13.93
C PHE A 181 -7.19 -3.45 13.12
N ILE A 182 -7.86 -2.39 12.68
CA ILE A 182 -7.25 -1.35 11.86
C ILE A 182 -6.16 -0.60 12.64
N ASN A 183 -6.43 -0.24 13.90
CA ASN A 183 -5.49 0.48 14.76
C ASN A 183 -4.24 -0.36 15.13
N HIS A 184 -4.33 -1.70 15.03
CA HIS A 184 -3.18 -2.58 15.22
C HIS A 184 -2.20 -2.56 14.03
N TYR A 185 -2.69 -2.22 12.84
CA TYR A 185 -1.90 -2.18 11.60
C TYR A 185 -2.00 -0.82 10.90
N PRO A 186 -1.63 0.30 11.54
CA PRO A 186 -1.74 1.64 10.95
C PRO A 186 -0.89 1.73 9.68
N GLU A 187 -1.50 2.24 8.59
CA GLU A 187 -0.87 2.38 7.26
C GLU A 187 -0.29 1.07 6.66
N ARG A 188 -0.74 -0.09 7.20
CA ARG A 188 -0.29 -1.42 6.76
C ARG A 188 -1.43 -2.27 6.19
N ILE A 189 -2.56 -1.68 5.86
CA ILE A 189 -3.69 -2.35 5.22
C ILE A 189 -4.07 -1.56 3.97
N ILE A 190 -3.91 -2.15 2.78
CA ILE A 190 -4.35 -1.57 1.52
C ILE A 190 -5.65 -2.26 1.09
N ASN A 191 -6.68 -1.47 0.83
CA ASN A 191 -7.97 -1.94 0.33
C ASN A 191 -8.18 -1.52 -1.11
N ILE A 192 -8.77 -2.42 -1.94
CA ILE A 192 -9.31 -2.06 -3.25
C ILE A 192 -10.82 -1.83 -3.16
N HIS A 193 -11.25 -0.63 -3.46
CA HIS A 193 -12.64 -0.25 -3.60
C HIS A 193 -13.03 -0.21 -5.09
N HIS A 194 -14.13 -0.86 -5.44
CA HIS A 194 -14.56 -1.10 -6.82
C HIS A 194 -15.39 0.05 -7.40
N SER A 195 -15.05 1.30 -7.03
CA SER A 195 -15.56 2.51 -7.66
C SER A 195 -14.52 3.63 -7.54
N PHE A 196 -14.73 4.70 -8.29
CA PHE A 196 -13.95 5.92 -8.15
C PHE A 196 -14.46 6.73 -6.96
N LEU A 197 -13.80 6.61 -5.82
CA LEU A 197 -14.18 7.33 -4.61
C LEU A 197 -14.08 8.86 -4.82
N PRO A 198 -15.01 9.64 -4.26
CA PRO A 198 -16.09 9.25 -3.32
C PRO A 198 -17.40 8.80 -3.98
N ALA A 199 -17.43 8.54 -5.30
CA ALA A 199 -18.63 8.15 -6.02
C ALA A 199 -19.03 6.69 -5.80
N PHE A 200 -20.34 6.40 -5.79
CA PHE A 200 -20.93 5.06 -5.75
C PHE A 200 -20.50 4.18 -4.57
N GLN A 201 -20.43 4.76 -3.38
CA GLN A 201 -20.19 4.00 -2.15
C GLN A 201 -21.27 2.95 -1.88
N GLY A 202 -20.88 1.84 -1.23
CA GLY A 202 -21.76 0.76 -0.80
C GLY A 202 -21.96 -0.35 -1.84
N ALA A 203 -23.04 -1.14 -1.70
CA ALA A 203 -23.27 -2.35 -2.47
C ALA A 203 -23.67 -2.11 -3.93
N ASN A 204 -23.27 -3.05 -4.81
CA ASN A 204 -23.63 -3.10 -6.23
C ASN A 204 -23.28 -1.84 -7.07
N PRO A 205 -22.06 -1.28 -7.00
CA PRO A 205 -21.72 -0.02 -7.68
C PRO A 205 -21.89 -0.09 -9.19
N TYR A 206 -21.57 -1.21 -9.84
CA TYR A 206 -21.74 -1.37 -11.30
C TYR A 206 -23.20 -1.34 -11.74
N ARG A 207 -24.14 -1.86 -10.93
CA ARG A 207 -25.56 -1.74 -11.20
C ARG A 207 -26.04 -0.29 -11.04
N LYS A 208 -25.63 0.37 -9.97
CA LYS A 208 -25.92 1.80 -9.74
C LYS A 208 -25.36 2.68 -10.88
N ALA A 209 -24.12 2.38 -11.31
CA ALA A 209 -23.47 3.07 -12.42
C ALA A 209 -24.25 2.91 -13.74
N TYR A 210 -24.71 1.70 -14.05
CA TYR A 210 -25.57 1.41 -15.20
C TYR A 210 -26.89 2.18 -15.12
N GLU A 211 -27.60 2.07 -14.01
CA GLU A 211 -28.90 2.74 -13.80
C GLU A 211 -28.78 4.27 -13.88
N ARG A 212 -27.64 4.84 -13.45
CA ARG A 212 -27.34 6.26 -13.55
C ARG A 212 -26.91 6.69 -14.95
N GLY A 213 -26.53 5.77 -15.83
CA GLY A 213 -26.02 6.06 -17.17
C GLY A 213 -24.68 6.78 -17.20
N VAL A 214 -23.76 6.41 -16.28
CA VAL A 214 -22.43 7.02 -16.19
C VAL A 214 -21.62 6.83 -17.45
N LYS A 215 -20.64 7.70 -17.67
CA LYS A 215 -19.73 7.63 -18.82
C LYS A 215 -18.32 7.15 -18.41
N LEU A 216 -18.06 7.05 -17.12
CA LEU A 216 -16.81 6.56 -16.57
C LEU A 216 -17.10 5.59 -15.43
N ILE A 217 -16.31 4.53 -15.34
CA ILE A 217 -16.20 3.68 -14.14
C ILE A 217 -14.75 3.62 -13.70
N GLY A 218 -14.50 3.28 -12.45
CA GLY A 218 -13.14 3.26 -11.93
C GLY A 218 -12.99 2.38 -10.69
N ALA A 219 -11.78 2.38 -10.17
CA ALA A 219 -11.43 1.74 -8.91
C ALA A 219 -10.50 2.64 -8.10
N THR A 220 -10.46 2.43 -6.79
CA THR A 220 -9.63 3.18 -5.85
C THR A 220 -8.91 2.21 -4.92
N ALA A 221 -7.58 2.31 -4.83
CA ALA A 221 -6.80 1.67 -3.78
C ALA A 221 -6.40 2.71 -2.74
N HIS A 222 -6.67 2.42 -1.47
CA HIS A 222 -6.42 3.33 -0.37
C HIS A 222 -5.95 2.57 0.87
N TYR A 223 -5.32 3.24 1.81
CA TYR A 223 -5.11 2.67 3.13
C TYR A 223 -6.44 2.55 3.87
N ALA A 224 -6.67 1.42 4.53
CA ALA A 224 -7.85 1.24 5.36
C ALA A 224 -7.73 2.07 6.63
N THR A 225 -8.80 2.79 6.96
CA THR A 225 -8.97 3.55 8.19
C THR A 225 -10.24 3.09 8.91
N VAL A 226 -10.45 3.59 10.13
CA VAL A 226 -11.66 3.28 10.92
C VAL A 226 -12.92 3.74 10.19
N ASP A 227 -12.83 4.86 9.49
CA ASP A 227 -13.90 5.38 8.64
C ASP A 227 -13.88 4.64 7.30
N LEU A 228 -14.99 3.99 6.99
CA LEU A 228 -15.10 3.10 5.84
C LEU A 228 -14.91 3.85 4.53
N ASP A 229 -13.96 3.37 3.70
CA ASP A 229 -13.63 3.90 2.39
C ASP A 229 -13.17 5.39 2.38
N GLU A 230 -12.75 5.93 3.55
CA GLU A 230 -12.30 7.32 3.70
C GLU A 230 -10.79 7.49 3.91
N GLY A 231 -10.04 6.39 3.90
CA GLY A 231 -8.60 6.43 4.11
C GLY A 231 -7.79 7.04 2.96
N PRO A 232 -6.51 7.38 3.20
CA PRO A 232 -5.63 8.00 2.22
C PRO A 232 -5.56 7.23 0.90
N ILE A 233 -5.94 7.90 -0.20
CA ILE A 233 -5.97 7.31 -1.53
C ILE A 233 -4.54 7.19 -2.07
N ILE A 234 -4.15 5.98 -2.48
CA ILE A 234 -2.83 5.68 -3.02
C ILE A 234 -2.86 5.74 -4.55
N GLU A 235 -3.87 5.12 -5.15
CA GLU A 235 -3.99 5.03 -6.61
C GLU A 235 -5.47 4.98 -7.02
N GLN A 236 -5.77 5.63 -8.14
CA GLN A 236 -7.08 5.59 -8.77
C GLN A 236 -6.92 5.52 -10.28
N ASP A 237 -7.84 4.82 -10.94
CA ASP A 237 -7.94 4.83 -12.39
C ASP A 237 -9.40 4.74 -12.83
N VAL A 238 -9.68 5.23 -14.05
CA VAL A 238 -11.01 5.23 -14.65
C VAL A 238 -10.95 4.79 -16.10
N LYS A 239 -12.04 4.16 -16.58
CA LYS A 239 -12.22 3.86 -17.99
C LYS A 239 -13.55 4.41 -18.51
N PRO A 240 -13.57 4.91 -19.74
CA PRO A 240 -14.81 5.30 -20.41
C PRO A 240 -15.70 4.08 -20.69
N VAL A 241 -17.00 4.29 -20.55
CA VAL A 241 -18.05 3.31 -20.88
C VAL A 241 -19.14 3.97 -21.71
N THR A 242 -19.89 3.17 -22.45
CA THR A 242 -20.94 3.67 -23.34
C THR A 242 -22.33 3.22 -22.85
N HIS A 243 -23.37 3.69 -23.50
CA HIS A 243 -24.76 3.27 -23.26
C HIS A 243 -25.01 1.79 -23.58
N GLU A 244 -24.14 1.16 -24.38
CA GLU A 244 -24.21 -0.27 -24.71
C GLU A 244 -23.61 -1.17 -23.61
N SER A 245 -22.89 -0.57 -22.63
CA SER A 245 -22.24 -1.31 -21.55
C SER A 245 -23.27 -1.84 -20.56
N THR A 246 -23.50 -3.14 -20.55
CA THR A 246 -24.39 -3.80 -19.58
C THR A 246 -23.74 -3.88 -18.18
N PRO A 247 -24.51 -4.14 -17.09
CA PRO A 247 -23.93 -4.37 -15.78
C PRO A 247 -22.87 -5.48 -15.75
N THR A 248 -23.01 -6.50 -16.60
CA THR A 248 -22.02 -7.58 -16.75
C THR A 248 -20.73 -7.07 -17.39
N THR A 249 -20.85 -6.30 -18.47
CA THR A 249 -19.70 -5.67 -19.16
C THR A 249 -18.97 -4.71 -18.21
N LEU A 250 -19.71 -3.88 -17.47
CA LEU A 250 -19.14 -2.97 -16.48
C LEU A 250 -18.34 -3.72 -15.39
N LYS A 251 -18.82 -4.89 -14.94
CA LYS A 251 -18.09 -5.75 -14.01
C LYS A 251 -16.76 -6.26 -14.57
N ILE A 252 -16.73 -6.66 -15.83
CA ILE A 252 -15.51 -7.15 -16.50
C ILE A 252 -14.49 -6.01 -16.61
N ILE A 253 -14.90 -4.86 -17.15
CA ILE A 253 -14.04 -3.68 -17.27
C ILE A 253 -13.53 -3.25 -15.90
N GLY A 254 -14.41 -3.23 -14.89
CA GLY A 254 -14.07 -2.87 -13.53
C GLY A 254 -13.04 -3.81 -12.90
N ALA A 255 -13.16 -5.12 -13.12
CA ALA A 255 -12.19 -6.10 -12.64
C ALA A 255 -10.77 -5.86 -13.23
N ASP A 256 -10.69 -5.43 -14.50
CA ASP A 256 -9.40 -5.09 -15.12
C ASP A 256 -8.78 -3.82 -14.52
N ILE A 257 -9.60 -2.81 -14.24
CA ILE A 257 -9.14 -1.59 -13.56
C ILE A 257 -8.66 -1.92 -12.13
N GLU A 258 -9.46 -2.70 -11.38
CA GLU A 258 -9.13 -3.10 -10.00
C GLU A 258 -7.77 -3.78 -9.91
N LYS A 259 -7.43 -4.69 -10.84
CA LYS A 259 -6.11 -5.36 -10.89
C LYS A 259 -4.97 -4.35 -11.02
N LEU A 260 -5.07 -3.43 -11.97
CA LEU A 260 -4.02 -2.46 -12.25
C LEU A 260 -3.83 -1.48 -11.09
N VAL A 261 -4.94 -0.94 -10.57
CA VAL A 261 -4.95 0.03 -9.46
C VAL A 261 -4.37 -0.61 -8.18
N LEU A 262 -4.83 -1.82 -7.83
CA LEU A 262 -4.34 -2.50 -6.62
C LEU A 262 -2.86 -2.87 -6.74
N ALA A 263 -2.45 -3.44 -7.87
CA ALA A 263 -1.05 -3.81 -8.09
C ALA A 263 -0.11 -2.60 -8.04
N LYS A 264 -0.52 -1.46 -8.61
CA LYS A 264 0.28 -0.22 -8.58
C LYS A 264 0.35 0.34 -7.16
N ALA A 265 -0.75 0.39 -6.42
CA ALA A 265 -0.76 0.84 -5.03
C ALA A 265 0.14 -0.03 -4.13
N VAL A 266 0.07 -1.35 -4.27
CA VAL A 266 0.94 -2.30 -3.56
C VAL A 266 2.40 -2.10 -3.94
N LYS A 267 2.72 -1.95 -5.24
CA LYS A 267 4.08 -1.67 -5.71
C LYS A 267 4.64 -0.38 -5.10
N ASN A 268 3.84 0.69 -5.08
CA ASN A 268 4.24 1.97 -4.49
C ASN A 268 4.56 1.85 -3.00
N HIS A 269 3.74 1.10 -2.24
CA HIS A 269 4.00 0.83 -0.82
C HIS A 269 5.29 0.02 -0.63
N LEU A 270 5.44 -1.10 -1.33
CA LEU A 270 6.62 -1.97 -1.23
C LEU A 270 7.92 -1.25 -1.59
N ASN A 271 7.87 -0.31 -2.54
CA ASN A 271 9.01 0.49 -2.99
C ASN A 271 9.27 1.73 -2.12
N GLN A 272 8.58 1.88 -0.98
CA GLN A 272 8.73 3.05 -0.11
C GLN A 272 8.54 4.36 -0.88
N GLN A 273 7.42 4.49 -1.60
CA GLN A 273 7.09 5.64 -2.42
C GLN A 273 5.99 6.51 -1.82
N ILE A 274 5.48 6.17 -0.64
CA ILE A 274 4.30 6.80 -0.05
C ILE A 274 4.65 7.42 1.29
N ILE A 275 4.27 8.67 1.48
CA ILE A 275 4.21 9.35 2.78
C ILE A 275 2.75 9.72 3.05
N VAL A 276 2.22 9.30 4.19
CA VAL A 276 0.87 9.68 4.61
C VAL A 276 0.92 11.01 5.38
N SER A 277 0.00 11.91 5.04
CA SER A 277 -0.18 13.18 5.72
C SER A 277 -1.66 13.46 5.93
N GLY A 278 -2.13 13.27 7.16
CA GLY A 278 -3.57 13.31 7.44
C GLY A 278 -4.32 12.28 6.61
N ASN A 279 -5.32 12.72 5.86
CA ASN A 279 -6.10 11.84 4.97
C ASN A 279 -5.58 11.82 3.51
N ARG A 280 -4.32 12.11 3.28
CA ARG A 280 -3.70 12.18 1.95
C ARG A 280 -2.47 11.29 1.87
N ALA A 281 -2.32 10.55 0.79
CA ALA A 281 -1.08 9.87 0.46
C ALA A 281 -0.30 10.71 -0.57
N ILE A 282 0.94 11.07 -0.23
CA ILE A 282 1.89 11.71 -1.13
C ILE A 282 2.70 10.57 -1.78
N VAL A 283 2.49 10.37 -3.06
CA VAL A 283 3.10 9.27 -3.81
C VAL A 283 4.21 9.82 -4.69
N PHE A 284 5.43 9.35 -4.49
CA PHE A 284 6.59 9.70 -5.31
C PHE A 284 6.72 8.71 -6.48
N PRO A 285 6.57 9.14 -7.74
CA PRO A 285 6.66 8.24 -8.88
C PRO A 285 8.07 7.63 -9.02
N GLU A 286 8.16 6.46 -9.66
CA GLU A 286 9.47 5.95 -10.11
C GLU A 286 10.04 6.88 -11.19
N ALA A 287 11.38 7.02 -11.23
CA ALA A 287 12.04 7.76 -12.31
C ALA A 287 11.78 7.04 -13.64
N GLY A 288 11.01 7.66 -14.53
CA GLY A 288 10.67 7.14 -15.86
C GLY A 288 9.20 6.69 -16.02
N GLU A 289 8.35 6.85 -14.99
CA GLU A 289 6.88 6.75 -15.13
C GLU A 289 6.24 8.12 -15.38
#